data_d61743fa7550a678efb65285c44a7bd3
#
_entry.id   d61743fa7550a678efb65285c44a7bd3
#
_cell.length_a   1.000
_cell.length_b   1.000
_cell.length_c   1.000
_cell.angle_alpha   90.00
_cell.angle_beta   90.00
_cell.angle_gamma   90.00
#
_symmetry.space_group_name_H-M   'P 1'
#
loop_
_entity.id
_entity.type
_entity.pdbx_description
1 polymer ?
#
loop_
_entity_poly.entity_id
_entity_poly.type
_entity_poly.pdbx_seq_one_letter_code
_entity_poly.pdbx_strand_id
1 'polypeptide(L)'
;MRPKHFALPVAVGLFALVGVAAATPSHPQTADVSAAFSATQTRMHTRTCTEGGNTFRVTNAVWRGTSVSGEPRLAGTVIITSHAVLNETTDDGWVSGTWRSSNVTANPRRRVRSNAHFSAVIDNGNHLDGLASGQVRHPYARLLGNLSATIVGGTLAGELGANAPVSPDNSALLYRGGCP
;
A
#
# COMPACT_ATOMS: atom_id res chain seq x y z
N MET A 1 73.56 54.50 -30.89
CA MET A 1 73.28 53.18 -30.31
C MET A 1 71.95 53.26 -29.60
N ARG A 2 70.88 52.58 -30.15
CA ARG A 2 69.54 52.53 -29.55
C ARG A 2 69.29 51.13 -28.89
N PRO A 3 68.87 51.08 -27.64
CA PRO A 3 68.53 49.80 -27.03
C PRO A 3 67.14 49.27 -27.54
N LYS A 4 67.07 47.98 -27.92
CA LYS A 4 65.87 47.27 -28.30
C LYS A 4 65.20 46.77 -27.04
N HIS A 5 63.98 47.20 -26.80
CA HIS A 5 63.11 46.64 -25.76
C HIS A 5 62.45 45.34 -26.28
N PHE A 6 62.78 44.27 -25.62
CA PHE A 6 62.07 42.99 -25.77
C PHE A 6 60.85 42.97 -24.84
N ALA A 7 59.68 42.94 -25.42
CA ALA A 7 58.44 42.70 -24.67
C ALA A 7 58.16 41.17 -24.60
N LEU A 8 58.15 40.64 -23.37
CA LEU A 8 57.65 39.26 -23.12
C LEU A 8 56.12 39.25 -23.08
N PRO A 9 55.46 38.34 -23.76
CA PRO A 9 54.02 38.14 -23.54
C PRO A 9 53.77 37.30 -22.29
N VAL A 10 53.00 37.84 -21.34
CA VAL A 10 52.47 37.14 -20.19
C VAL A 10 51.27 36.34 -20.63
N ALA A 11 51.40 35.02 -20.72
CA ALA A 11 50.28 34.11 -20.95
C ALA A 11 49.52 33.92 -19.63
N VAL A 12 48.31 34.51 -19.54
CA VAL A 12 47.38 34.28 -18.47
C VAL A 12 46.66 32.96 -18.73
N GLY A 13 47.07 31.92 -18.04
CA GLY A 13 46.37 30.61 -18.07
C GLY A 13 45.06 30.68 -17.30
N LEU A 14 43.95 30.61 -18.01
CA LEU A 14 42.61 30.45 -17.42
C LEU A 14 42.48 29.00 -16.93
N PHE A 15 42.63 28.75 -15.63
CA PHE A 15 42.26 27.46 -15.03
C PHE A 15 40.75 27.42 -14.91
N ALA A 16 40.08 26.68 -15.81
CA ALA A 16 38.66 26.30 -15.66
C ALA A 16 38.56 25.28 -14.51
N LEU A 17 38.07 25.73 -13.36
CA LEU A 17 37.65 24.87 -12.27
C LEU A 17 36.40 24.09 -12.74
N VAL A 18 36.62 22.87 -13.19
CA VAL A 18 35.51 21.89 -13.40
C VAL A 18 35.04 21.50 -12.01
N GLY A 19 33.99 22.16 -11.54
CA GLY A 19 33.27 21.77 -10.34
C GLY A 19 32.65 20.39 -10.54
N VAL A 20 33.26 19.37 -9.95
CA VAL A 20 32.63 18.06 -9.80
C VAL A 20 31.47 18.25 -8.84
N ALA A 21 30.25 18.36 -9.36
CA ALA A 21 29.05 18.31 -8.54
C ALA A 21 29.03 16.92 -7.88
N ALA A 22 29.40 16.86 -6.62
CA ALA A 22 29.22 15.66 -5.80
C ALA A 22 27.71 15.36 -5.79
N ALA A 23 27.32 14.27 -6.41
CA ALA A 23 25.96 13.75 -6.31
C ALA A 23 25.69 13.51 -4.82
N THR A 24 24.85 14.34 -4.21
CA THR A 24 24.37 14.11 -2.85
C THR A 24 23.68 12.75 -2.83
N PRO A 25 24.08 11.81 -1.94
CA PRO A 25 23.40 10.55 -1.83
C PRO A 25 21.92 10.84 -1.57
N SER A 26 21.04 10.33 -2.43
CA SER A 26 19.60 10.46 -2.25
C SER A 26 19.24 9.71 -0.97
N HIS A 27 18.93 10.45 0.09
CA HIS A 27 18.35 9.85 1.29
C HIS A 27 17.05 9.14 0.91
N PRO A 28 16.76 7.98 1.52
CA PRO A 28 15.48 7.32 1.32
C PRO A 28 14.38 8.30 1.69
N GLN A 29 13.55 8.67 0.71
CA GLN A 29 12.41 9.56 0.93
C GLN A 29 11.23 8.72 1.37
N THR A 30 10.66 9.06 2.52
CA THR A 30 9.32 8.62 2.92
C THR A 30 8.31 9.60 2.35
N ALA A 31 7.24 9.09 1.76
CA ALA A 31 6.12 9.89 1.29
C ALA A 31 4.83 9.30 1.87
N ASP A 32 3.97 10.17 2.39
CA ASP A 32 2.64 9.77 2.79
C ASP A 32 1.80 9.53 1.55
N VAL A 33 1.21 8.35 1.48
CA VAL A 33 0.38 7.93 0.36
C VAL A 33 -0.95 7.39 0.88
N SER A 34 -2.01 7.60 0.10
CA SER A 34 -3.33 7.04 0.39
C SER A 34 -3.97 6.53 -0.89
N ALA A 35 -4.87 5.57 -0.74
CA ALA A 35 -5.69 5.05 -1.82
C ALA A 35 -7.09 4.72 -1.31
N ALA A 36 -8.10 5.40 -1.85
CA ALA A 36 -9.48 5.00 -1.69
C ALA A 36 -9.81 3.89 -2.68
N PHE A 37 -10.56 2.87 -2.26
CA PHE A 37 -10.92 1.76 -3.12
C PHE A 37 -12.37 1.32 -2.96
N SER A 38 -12.89 0.73 -4.02
CA SER A 38 -14.19 0.06 -4.02
C SER A 38 -14.09 -1.20 -4.89
N ALA A 39 -14.50 -2.34 -4.35
CA ALA A 39 -14.40 -3.62 -5.01
C ALA A 39 -15.64 -4.47 -4.73
N THR A 40 -16.19 -5.08 -5.79
CA THR A 40 -17.35 -5.98 -5.71
C THR A 40 -16.86 -7.41 -5.55
N GLN A 41 -17.55 -8.16 -4.74
CA GLN A 41 -17.31 -9.59 -4.52
C GLN A 41 -17.57 -10.37 -5.80
N THR A 42 -16.59 -11.16 -6.23
CA THR A 42 -16.69 -11.99 -7.43
C THR A 42 -16.72 -13.49 -7.13
N ARG A 43 -16.20 -13.88 -5.98
CA ARG A 43 -16.24 -15.26 -5.47
C ARG A 43 -16.35 -15.21 -3.96
N MET A 44 -17.11 -16.15 -3.41
CA MET A 44 -17.20 -16.37 -1.97
C MET A 44 -17.41 -17.87 -1.69
N HIS A 45 -16.71 -18.34 -0.69
CA HIS A 45 -16.95 -19.63 -0.07
C HIS A 45 -17.05 -19.44 1.43
N THR A 46 -18.16 -19.85 1.99
CA THR A 46 -18.44 -19.67 3.42
C THR A 46 -18.74 -21.02 4.05
N ARG A 47 -18.27 -21.23 5.26
CA ARG A 47 -18.64 -22.32 6.15
C ARG A 47 -18.93 -21.78 7.54
N THR A 48 -19.80 -22.45 8.27
CA THR A 48 -20.12 -22.14 9.67
C THR A 48 -19.79 -23.32 10.55
N CYS A 49 -19.44 -23.05 11.79
CA CYS A 49 -19.29 -24.05 12.84
C CYS A 49 -19.68 -23.46 14.20
N THR A 50 -19.88 -24.32 15.18
CA THR A 50 -20.15 -23.90 16.56
C THR A 50 -19.06 -24.44 17.46
N GLU A 51 -18.47 -23.58 18.28
CA GLU A 51 -17.45 -23.92 19.25
C GLU A 51 -17.66 -23.10 20.53
N GLY A 52 -17.65 -23.75 21.68
CA GLY A 52 -17.79 -23.07 22.99
C GLY A 52 -19.08 -22.24 23.15
N GLY A 53 -20.17 -22.62 22.47
CA GLY A 53 -21.43 -21.87 22.47
C GLY A 53 -21.49 -20.68 21.52
N ASN A 54 -20.41 -20.41 20.78
CA ASN A 54 -20.36 -19.37 19.74
C ASN A 54 -20.52 -19.97 18.35
N THR A 55 -21.15 -19.23 17.46
CA THR A 55 -21.24 -19.55 16.03
C THR A 55 -20.19 -18.75 15.27
N PHE A 56 -19.32 -19.43 14.53
CA PHE A 56 -18.29 -18.84 13.71
C PHE A 56 -18.61 -19.00 12.23
N ARG A 57 -18.42 -17.93 11.47
CA ARG A 57 -18.47 -17.95 10.01
C ARG A 57 -17.09 -17.72 9.46
N VAL A 58 -16.57 -18.71 8.72
CA VAL A 58 -15.30 -18.61 7.99
C VAL A 58 -15.59 -18.33 6.53
N THR A 59 -15.05 -17.24 6.01
CA THR A 59 -15.31 -16.78 4.64
C THR A 59 -14.01 -16.60 3.88
N ASN A 60 -13.91 -17.24 2.71
CA ASN A 60 -12.88 -16.94 1.71
C ASN A 60 -13.54 -16.17 0.56
N ALA A 61 -13.03 -15.00 0.24
CA ALA A 61 -13.62 -14.17 -0.80
C ALA A 61 -12.56 -13.58 -1.74
N VAL A 62 -13.00 -13.30 -2.97
CA VAL A 62 -12.25 -12.55 -3.98
C VAL A 62 -13.08 -11.36 -4.40
N TRP A 63 -12.46 -10.18 -4.35
CA TRP A 63 -13.05 -8.91 -4.69
C TRP A 63 -12.31 -8.32 -5.88
N ARG A 64 -13.04 -7.64 -6.79
CA ARG A 64 -12.48 -6.94 -7.93
C ARG A 64 -13.10 -5.56 -8.05
N GLY A 65 -12.26 -4.56 -8.31
CA GLY A 65 -12.73 -3.18 -8.39
C GLY A 65 -11.64 -2.22 -8.81
N THR A 66 -11.72 -1.02 -8.29
CA THR A 66 -10.81 0.07 -8.61
C THR A 66 -10.29 0.74 -7.35
N SER A 67 -9.12 1.35 -7.46
CA SER A 67 -8.58 2.27 -6.47
C SER A 67 -8.21 3.60 -7.11
N VAL A 68 -8.39 4.68 -6.35
CA VAL A 68 -8.03 6.04 -6.70
C VAL A 68 -6.97 6.51 -5.71
N SER A 69 -5.87 7.03 -6.22
CA SER A 69 -4.74 7.48 -5.42
C SER A 69 -3.97 8.56 -6.16
N GLY A 70 -3.41 9.54 -5.43
CA GLY A 70 -2.41 10.46 -5.96
C GLY A 70 -1.08 9.76 -6.28
N GLU A 71 -0.85 8.57 -5.70
CA GLU A 71 0.28 7.71 -6.05
C GLU A 71 -0.14 6.74 -7.18
N PRO A 72 0.36 6.91 -8.41
CA PRO A 72 -0.07 6.10 -9.55
C PRO A 72 0.13 4.58 -9.37
N ARG A 73 1.04 4.18 -8.49
CA ARG A 73 1.35 2.78 -8.20
C ARG A 73 0.28 2.09 -7.35
N LEU A 74 -0.56 2.87 -6.66
CA LEU A 74 -1.69 2.38 -5.87
C LEU A 74 -3.03 2.53 -6.60
N ALA A 75 -3.08 3.36 -7.65
CA ALA A 75 -4.28 3.58 -8.44
C ALA A 75 -4.54 2.46 -9.46
N GLY A 76 -5.77 2.38 -9.96
CA GLY A 76 -6.17 1.51 -11.08
C GLY A 76 -7.01 0.32 -10.66
N THR A 77 -6.91 -0.80 -11.38
CA THR A 77 -7.66 -2.01 -11.07
C THR A 77 -7.13 -2.67 -9.81
N VAL A 78 -8.02 -3.07 -8.90
CA VAL A 78 -7.66 -3.77 -7.66
C VAL A 78 -8.28 -5.16 -7.64
N ILE A 79 -7.50 -6.12 -7.12
CA ILE A 79 -7.95 -7.46 -6.77
C ILE A 79 -7.56 -7.70 -5.31
N ILE A 80 -8.55 -8.04 -4.49
CA ILE A 80 -8.37 -8.35 -3.08
C ILE A 80 -8.79 -9.80 -2.87
N THR A 81 -7.97 -10.58 -2.16
CA THR A 81 -8.35 -11.89 -1.66
C THR A 81 -8.37 -11.82 -0.15
N SER A 82 -9.39 -12.38 0.48
CA SER A 82 -9.54 -12.33 1.93
C SER A 82 -9.90 -13.71 2.48
N HIS A 83 -9.41 -13.96 3.69
CA HIS A 83 -9.83 -15.04 4.58
C HIS A 83 -10.26 -14.38 5.88
N ALA A 84 -11.51 -14.55 6.26
CA ALA A 84 -12.13 -13.94 7.43
C ALA A 84 -12.73 -15.01 8.34
N VAL A 85 -12.64 -14.78 9.64
CA VAL A 85 -13.34 -15.54 10.69
C VAL A 85 -14.14 -14.53 11.49
N LEU A 86 -15.45 -14.65 11.47
CA LEU A 86 -16.39 -13.80 12.20
C LEU A 86 -17.10 -14.66 13.25
N ASN A 87 -17.10 -14.21 14.50
CA ASN A 87 -17.99 -14.73 15.53
C ASN A 87 -19.36 -14.06 15.36
N GLU A 88 -20.33 -14.78 14.84
CA GLU A 88 -21.70 -14.27 14.60
C GLU A 88 -22.49 -14.05 15.91
N THR A 89 -21.96 -14.50 17.06
CA THR A 89 -22.59 -14.28 18.36
C THR A 89 -22.22 -12.91 18.93
N THR A 90 -21.01 -12.42 18.64
CA THR A 90 -20.49 -11.13 19.16
C THR A 90 -20.28 -10.08 18.06
N ASP A 91 -20.42 -10.45 16.79
CA ASP A 91 -20.14 -9.64 15.60
C ASP A 91 -18.68 -9.18 15.47
N ASP A 92 -17.76 -9.85 16.20
CA ASP A 92 -16.33 -9.59 16.16
C ASP A 92 -15.59 -10.67 15.37
N GLY A 93 -14.45 -10.28 14.77
CA GLY A 93 -13.66 -11.23 14.05
C GLY A 93 -12.32 -10.70 13.58
N TRP A 94 -11.71 -11.46 12.69
CA TRP A 94 -10.48 -11.04 12.03
C TRP A 94 -10.50 -11.40 10.55
N VAL A 95 -9.73 -10.67 9.78
CA VAL A 95 -9.53 -10.93 8.37
C VAL A 95 -8.06 -10.75 8.02
N SER A 96 -7.57 -11.61 7.16
CA SER A 96 -6.28 -11.43 6.51
C SER A 96 -6.42 -11.61 5.00
N GLY A 97 -5.47 -11.08 4.25
CA GLY A 97 -5.57 -11.21 2.81
C GLY A 97 -4.43 -10.58 2.03
N THR A 98 -4.66 -10.48 0.73
CA THR A 98 -3.74 -9.84 -0.19
C THR A 98 -4.45 -8.76 -0.99
N TRP A 99 -3.76 -7.67 -1.20
CA TRP A 99 -4.09 -6.58 -2.10
C TRP A 99 -3.17 -6.62 -3.30
N ARG A 100 -3.73 -6.47 -4.48
CA ARG A 100 -2.98 -6.29 -5.73
C ARG A 100 -3.62 -5.18 -6.53
N SER A 101 -2.86 -4.13 -6.84
CA SER A 101 -3.31 -3.11 -7.79
C SER A 101 -2.48 -3.16 -9.05
N SER A 102 -3.07 -2.72 -10.16
CA SER A 102 -2.36 -2.54 -11.41
C SER A 102 -2.91 -1.33 -12.15
N ASN A 103 -1.99 -0.46 -12.58
CA ASN A 103 -2.31 0.69 -13.42
C ASN A 103 -1.66 0.53 -14.78
N VAL A 104 -2.44 0.76 -15.83
CA VAL A 104 -1.93 0.86 -17.21
C VAL A 104 -1.62 2.33 -17.44
N THR A 105 -0.37 2.72 -17.23
CA THR A 105 0.10 4.05 -17.64
C THR A 105 -0.01 4.19 -19.16
N ALA A 106 0.11 5.42 -19.70
CA ALA A 106 0.07 5.71 -21.14
C ALA A 106 1.02 4.82 -21.98
N ASN A 107 1.96 4.12 -21.35
CA ASN A 107 2.77 3.10 -21.97
C ASN A 107 2.31 1.69 -21.51
N PRO A 108 1.58 0.92 -22.34
CA PRO A 108 1.06 -0.40 -21.98
C PRO A 108 2.15 -1.44 -21.66
N ARG A 109 3.41 -1.18 -22.01
CA ARG A 109 4.55 -2.02 -21.66
C ARG A 109 5.06 -1.80 -20.23
N ARG A 110 4.62 -0.73 -19.55
CA ARG A 110 4.99 -0.40 -18.16
C ARG A 110 3.78 -0.47 -17.25
N ARG A 111 3.29 -1.67 -16.97
CA ARG A 111 2.31 -1.86 -15.90
C ARG A 111 2.97 -1.61 -14.56
N VAL A 112 2.53 -0.57 -13.89
CA VAL A 112 2.85 -0.35 -12.49
C VAL A 112 1.98 -1.29 -11.65
N ARG A 113 2.56 -1.94 -10.65
CA ARG A 113 1.87 -2.92 -9.81
C ARG A 113 2.22 -2.68 -8.36
N SER A 114 1.24 -2.81 -7.48
CA SER A 114 1.46 -2.99 -6.05
C SER A 114 0.98 -4.36 -5.58
N ASN A 115 1.62 -4.87 -4.55
CA ASN A 115 1.24 -6.09 -3.87
C ASN A 115 1.46 -5.90 -2.37
N ALA A 116 0.42 -6.11 -1.59
CA ALA A 116 0.47 -6.00 -0.13
C ALA A 116 -0.29 -7.16 0.52
N HIS A 117 0.12 -7.53 1.71
CA HIS A 117 -0.64 -8.34 2.65
C HIS A 117 -1.31 -7.41 3.65
N PHE A 118 -2.49 -7.77 4.10
CA PHE A 118 -3.16 -7.06 5.16
C PHE A 118 -3.68 -8.00 6.23
N SER A 119 -3.82 -7.46 7.44
CA SER A 119 -4.53 -8.09 8.55
C SER A 119 -5.33 -7.01 9.26
N ALA A 120 -6.57 -7.32 9.57
CA ALA A 120 -7.48 -6.39 10.21
C ALA A 120 -8.41 -7.11 11.20
N VAL A 121 -8.93 -6.36 12.13
CA VAL A 121 -10.05 -6.77 12.99
C VAL A 121 -11.34 -6.50 12.25
N ILE A 122 -12.35 -7.32 12.46
CA ILE A 122 -13.72 -7.09 12.04
C ILE A 122 -14.50 -6.66 13.28
N ASP A 123 -15.14 -5.51 13.20
CA ASP A 123 -16.01 -4.96 14.22
C ASP A 123 -17.42 -4.75 13.67
N ASN A 124 -18.44 -4.93 14.51
CA ASN A 124 -19.86 -4.83 14.13
C ASN A 124 -20.22 -5.64 12.88
N GLY A 125 -19.54 -6.76 12.67
CA GLY A 125 -19.79 -7.71 11.59
C GLY A 125 -19.39 -7.28 10.19
N ASN A 126 -19.00 -6.03 9.98
CA ASN A 126 -18.74 -5.50 8.64
C ASN A 126 -17.67 -4.41 8.53
N HIS A 127 -17.21 -3.85 9.63
CA HIS A 127 -16.14 -2.83 9.64
C HIS A 127 -14.78 -3.49 9.86
N LEU A 128 -13.77 -3.07 9.10
CA LEU A 128 -12.43 -3.63 9.11
C LEU A 128 -11.41 -2.52 9.40
N ASP A 129 -10.64 -2.70 10.45
CA ASP A 129 -9.52 -1.83 10.78
C ASP A 129 -8.24 -2.63 10.99
N GLY A 130 -7.17 -2.22 10.36
CA GLY A 130 -5.93 -2.96 10.42
C GLY A 130 -4.76 -2.32 9.71
N LEU A 131 -3.81 -3.17 9.33
CA LEU A 131 -2.57 -2.78 8.69
C LEU A 131 -2.36 -3.53 7.39
N ALA A 132 -1.78 -2.84 6.43
CA ALA A 132 -1.29 -3.41 5.19
C ALA A 132 0.21 -3.17 5.03
N SER A 133 0.93 -4.19 4.58
CA SER A 133 2.36 -4.09 4.29
C SER A 133 2.68 -4.76 2.95
N GLY A 134 3.59 -4.17 2.18
CA GLY A 134 3.86 -4.73 0.86
C GLY A 134 4.93 -3.99 0.08
N GLN A 135 4.79 -4.10 -1.23
CA GLN A 135 5.75 -3.56 -2.18
C GLN A 135 5.01 -2.94 -3.36
N VAL A 136 5.55 -1.84 -3.84
CA VAL A 136 5.20 -1.26 -5.14
C VAL A 136 6.39 -1.41 -6.09
N ARG A 137 6.11 -1.70 -7.36
CA ARG A 137 7.14 -1.91 -8.38
C ARG A 137 7.14 -0.78 -9.38
N HIS A 138 8.34 -0.46 -9.86
CA HIS A 138 8.65 0.53 -10.89
C HIS A 138 8.31 2.00 -10.53
N PRO A 139 9.20 2.69 -9.77
CA PRO A 139 10.36 2.18 -9.05
C PRO A 139 9.95 1.37 -7.81
N TYR A 140 10.87 0.54 -7.32
CA TYR A 140 10.62 -0.27 -6.14
C TYR A 140 10.52 0.62 -4.89
N ALA A 141 9.46 0.39 -4.09
CA ALA A 141 9.30 0.99 -2.77
C ALA A 141 8.57 0.01 -1.83
N ARG A 142 8.78 0.16 -0.54
CA ARG A 142 8.01 -0.52 0.50
C ARG A 142 6.73 0.27 0.76
N LEU A 143 5.65 -0.46 0.98
CA LEU A 143 4.35 0.06 1.42
C LEU A 143 4.11 -0.43 2.84
N LEU A 144 3.75 0.48 3.72
CA LEU A 144 3.23 0.20 5.06
C LEU A 144 2.18 1.26 5.35
N GLY A 145 0.98 0.86 5.74
CA GLY A 145 -0.10 1.80 6.00
C GLY A 145 -1.26 1.17 6.74
N ASN A 146 -2.10 2.03 7.29
CA ASN A 146 -3.37 1.63 7.88
C ASN A 146 -4.33 1.18 6.78
N LEU A 147 -5.25 0.31 7.14
CA LEU A 147 -6.37 -0.12 6.30
C LEU A 147 -7.65 0.07 7.12
N SER A 148 -8.60 0.78 6.55
CA SER A 148 -9.96 0.86 7.10
C SER A 148 -10.95 0.64 5.97
N ALA A 149 -11.92 -0.26 6.17
CA ALA A 149 -12.87 -0.61 5.13
C ALA A 149 -14.20 -1.10 5.72
N THR A 150 -15.23 -1.11 4.88
CA THR A 150 -16.56 -1.61 5.25
C THR A 150 -17.08 -2.54 4.17
N ILE A 151 -17.76 -3.60 4.57
CA ILE A 151 -18.44 -4.55 3.67
C ILE A 151 -19.94 -4.28 3.73
N VAL A 152 -20.53 -3.86 2.61
CA VAL A 152 -21.98 -3.61 2.51
C VAL A 152 -22.49 -4.14 1.17
N GLY A 153 -23.52 -4.98 1.19
CA GLY A 153 -24.19 -5.45 -0.02
C GLY A 153 -23.27 -6.15 -1.03
N GLY A 154 -22.24 -6.87 -0.57
CA GLY A 154 -21.26 -7.50 -1.46
C GLY A 154 -20.23 -6.54 -2.06
N THR A 155 -20.12 -5.33 -1.54
CA THR A 155 -19.10 -4.35 -1.87
C THR A 155 -18.18 -4.15 -0.68
N LEU A 156 -16.87 -4.21 -0.92
CA LEU A 156 -15.81 -3.84 0.01
C LEU A 156 -15.27 -2.49 -0.41
N ALA A 157 -15.47 -1.46 0.42
CA ALA A 157 -15.00 -0.11 0.14
C ALA A 157 -14.24 0.45 1.34
N GLY A 158 -13.19 1.23 1.09
CA GLY A 158 -12.39 1.78 2.16
C GLY A 158 -11.17 2.54 1.70
N GLU A 159 -10.26 2.74 2.62
CA GLU A 159 -9.01 3.48 2.43
C GLU A 159 -7.80 2.69 2.91
N LEU A 160 -6.70 2.87 2.21
CA LEU A 160 -5.37 2.35 2.53
C LEU A 160 -4.39 3.51 2.64
N GLY A 161 -3.58 3.55 3.69
CA GLY A 161 -2.51 4.52 3.87
C GLY A 161 -2.83 5.65 4.83
N ALA A 162 -2.28 6.85 4.58
CA ALA A 162 -2.30 7.96 5.52
C ALA A 162 -3.70 8.48 5.90
N ASN A 163 -4.68 8.34 5.01
CA ASN A 163 -6.04 8.80 5.27
C ASN A 163 -6.93 7.75 5.94
N ALA A 164 -6.48 6.48 5.99
CA ALA A 164 -7.23 5.48 6.71
C ALA A 164 -7.22 5.81 8.22
N PRO A 165 -8.36 5.82 8.90
CA PRO A 165 -8.40 6.08 10.32
C PRO A 165 -7.51 5.07 11.05
N VAL A 166 -6.79 5.55 12.06
CA VAL A 166 -6.05 4.67 12.97
C VAL A 166 -7.08 4.14 13.96
N SER A 167 -7.23 2.83 14.02
CA SER A 167 -8.07 2.24 15.06
C SER A 167 -7.60 2.73 16.43
N PRO A 168 -8.49 3.31 17.27
CA PRO A 168 -8.14 3.76 18.60
C PRO A 168 -7.65 2.60 19.50
N ASP A 169 -8.02 1.36 19.17
CA ASP A 169 -7.65 0.17 19.90
C ASP A 169 -6.44 -0.53 19.26
N ASN A 170 -5.27 0.10 19.34
CA ASN A 170 -3.98 -0.52 18.98
C ASN A 170 -3.57 -1.65 19.95
N SER A 171 -4.51 -2.24 20.67
CA SER A 171 -4.26 -3.39 21.54
C SER A 171 -4.03 -4.64 20.66
N ALA A 172 -3.03 -5.43 21.00
CA ALA A 172 -2.84 -6.74 20.43
C ALA A 172 -4.03 -7.62 20.80
N LEU A 173 -4.84 -8.00 19.83
CA LEU A 173 -5.96 -8.90 20.05
C LEU A 173 -5.49 -10.35 19.86
N LEU A 174 -5.65 -11.16 20.91
CA LEU A 174 -5.55 -12.61 20.82
C LEU A 174 -6.96 -13.14 20.52
N TYR A 175 -7.23 -13.40 19.26
CA TYR A 175 -8.47 -14.05 18.86
C TYR A 175 -8.34 -15.57 19.09
N ARG A 176 -9.16 -16.12 19.97
CA ARG A 176 -9.27 -17.55 20.19
C ARG A 176 -10.62 -18.01 19.70
N GLY A 177 -10.63 -18.95 18.78
CA GLY A 177 -11.82 -19.55 18.23
C GLY A 177 -11.79 -19.58 16.73
N GLY A 178 -12.61 -20.40 16.15
CA GLY A 178 -12.74 -20.61 14.71
C GLY A 178 -13.08 -22.04 14.38
N CYS A 179 -13.44 -22.29 13.14
CA CYS A 179 -13.67 -23.65 12.66
C CYS A 179 -12.35 -24.37 12.42
N PRO A 180 -12.14 -25.58 12.87
CA PRO A 180 -10.99 -26.42 12.53
C PRO A 180 -10.91 -26.71 11.02
#